data_152d90257b474ce25d72f5ff8649a399
#
_entry.id   152d90257b474ce25d72f5ff8649a399
#
_cell.length_a   1.000
_cell.length_b   1.000
_cell.length_c   1.000
_cell.angle_alpha   90.00
_cell.angle_beta   90.00
_cell.angle_gamma   90.00
#
_symmetry.space_group_name_H-M   'P 1'
#
loop_
_entity.id
_entity.type
_entity.pdbx_description
1 polymer ?
#
loop_
_entity_poly.entity_id
_entity_poly.type
_entity_poly.pdbx_seq_one_letter_code
_entity_poly.pdbx_strand_id
1 'polypeptide(L)' 'MPKRKLSPEGEVIAAYGAATVAAFQVLINCLEESDALLPGQFPEALGVCMEMVKSRTGSVSDMTLAVLHDIRSATLD' A
#
# COMPACT_ATOMS: atom_id res chain seq x y z
N MET A 1 -26.68 -6.78 -16.23
CA MET A 1 -26.39 -5.74 -15.30
C MET A 1 -25.15 -4.97 -15.68
N PRO A 2 -25.30 -3.73 -15.89
CA PRO A 2 -24.13 -2.96 -16.34
C PRO A 2 -23.14 -2.82 -15.22
N LYS A 3 -21.89 -2.92 -15.58
CA LYS A 3 -20.86 -2.68 -14.64
C LYS A 3 -20.68 -1.23 -14.43
N ARG A 4 -20.43 -0.86 -13.20
CA ARG A 4 -20.10 0.51 -12.94
C ARG A 4 -18.73 0.81 -13.53
N LYS A 5 -18.65 1.86 -14.30
CA LYS A 5 -17.38 2.28 -14.87
C LYS A 5 -16.78 3.36 -14.01
N LEU A 6 -15.48 3.28 -13.80
CA LEU A 6 -14.79 4.34 -13.12
C LEU A 6 -14.69 5.55 -14.05
N SER A 7 -14.73 6.74 -13.48
CA SER A 7 -14.41 7.93 -14.23
C SER A 7 -12.95 7.86 -14.69
N PRO A 8 -12.55 8.68 -15.69
CA PRO A 8 -11.14 8.68 -16.07
C PRO A 8 -10.21 8.98 -14.90
N GLU A 9 -10.61 9.88 -14.02
CA GLU A 9 -9.82 10.16 -12.82
C GLU A 9 -9.75 8.96 -11.90
N GLY A 10 -10.87 8.27 -11.73
CA GLY A 10 -10.89 7.08 -10.90
C GLY A 10 -10.04 5.97 -11.45
N GLU A 11 -10.01 5.83 -12.78
CA GLU A 11 -9.15 4.83 -13.41
C GLU A 11 -7.69 5.12 -13.19
N VAL A 12 -7.30 6.39 -13.29
CA VAL A 12 -5.91 6.79 -13.06
C VAL A 12 -5.52 6.49 -11.62
N ILE A 13 -6.38 6.85 -10.67
CA ILE A 13 -6.10 6.60 -9.26
C ILE A 13 -5.96 5.12 -8.99
N ALA A 14 -6.86 4.32 -9.55
CA ALA A 14 -6.81 2.87 -9.36
C ALA A 14 -5.54 2.28 -9.95
N ALA A 15 -5.14 2.78 -11.13
CA ALA A 15 -3.92 2.28 -11.78
C ALA A 15 -2.69 2.63 -10.96
N TYR A 16 -2.62 3.85 -10.46
CA TYR A 16 -1.49 4.24 -9.61
C TYR A 16 -1.44 3.40 -8.35
N GLY A 17 -2.59 3.17 -7.73
CA GLY A 17 -2.64 2.36 -6.54
C GLY A 17 -2.16 0.94 -6.78
N ALA A 18 -2.67 0.31 -7.85
CA ALA A 18 -2.29 -1.05 -8.17
C ALA A 18 -0.81 -1.15 -8.51
N ALA A 19 -0.30 -0.20 -9.30
CA ALA A 19 1.10 -0.21 -9.69
C ALA A 19 2.00 0.00 -8.49
N THR A 20 1.60 0.89 -7.58
CA THR A 20 2.39 1.17 -6.39
C THR A 20 2.47 -0.07 -5.52
N VAL A 21 1.33 -0.74 -5.29
CA VAL A 21 1.30 -1.94 -4.46
C VAL A 21 2.18 -3.02 -5.09
N ALA A 22 2.07 -3.23 -6.40
CA ALA A 22 2.86 -4.25 -7.09
C ALA A 22 4.36 -3.94 -7.00
N ALA A 23 4.72 -2.67 -7.18
CA ALA A 23 6.12 -2.29 -7.14
C ALA A 23 6.72 -2.54 -5.76
N PHE A 24 5.98 -2.17 -4.70
CA PHE A 24 6.45 -2.44 -3.35
C PHE A 24 6.54 -3.92 -3.07
N GLN A 25 5.56 -4.68 -3.53
CA GLN A 25 5.58 -6.12 -3.31
C GLN A 25 6.84 -6.75 -3.91
N VAL A 26 7.15 -6.40 -5.15
CA VAL A 26 8.34 -6.94 -5.80
C VAL A 26 9.61 -6.49 -5.08
N LEU A 27 9.69 -5.21 -4.75
CA LEU A 27 10.86 -4.67 -4.08
C LEU A 27 11.09 -5.35 -2.73
N ILE A 28 10.03 -5.47 -1.94
CA ILE A 28 10.16 -6.07 -0.61
C ILE A 28 10.55 -7.53 -0.72
N ASN A 29 9.96 -8.26 -1.68
CA ASN A 29 10.34 -9.65 -1.89
C ASN A 29 11.82 -9.78 -2.25
N CYS A 30 12.31 -8.91 -3.11
CA CYS A 30 13.73 -8.94 -3.48
C CYS A 30 14.62 -8.66 -2.28
N LEU A 31 14.23 -7.71 -1.44
CA LEU A 31 15.01 -7.39 -0.26
C LEU A 31 14.99 -8.52 0.75
N GLU A 32 13.85 -9.18 0.91
CA GLU A 32 13.79 -10.32 1.81
C GLU A 32 14.61 -11.48 1.31
N GLU A 33 14.59 -11.72 -0.01
CA GLU A 33 15.37 -12.80 -0.58
C GLU A 33 16.87 -12.57 -0.48
N SER A 34 17.28 -11.31 -0.47
CA SER A 34 18.70 -10.99 -0.34
C SER A 34 19.13 -10.78 1.11
N ASP A 35 18.22 -11.06 2.05
CA ASP A 35 18.48 -10.90 3.49
C ASP A 35 18.68 -9.46 3.92
N ALA A 36 18.30 -8.51 3.09
CA ALA A 36 18.34 -7.10 3.49
C ALA A 36 17.17 -6.75 4.42
N LEU A 37 16.09 -7.53 4.38
CA LEU A 37 14.96 -7.35 5.28
C LEU A 37 14.56 -8.72 5.82
N LEU A 38 14.16 -8.73 7.08
CA LEU A 38 13.57 -9.93 7.65
C LEU A 38 12.14 -10.09 7.14
N PRO A 39 11.68 -11.33 6.95
CA PRO A 39 10.28 -11.53 6.53
C PRO A 39 9.33 -10.88 7.53
N GLY A 40 8.37 -10.13 7.01
CA GLY A 40 7.39 -9.46 7.85
C GLY A 40 7.85 -8.14 8.44
N GLN A 41 9.13 -7.79 8.30
CA GLN A 41 9.67 -6.58 8.89
C GLN A 41 9.05 -5.32 8.29
N PHE A 42 8.92 -5.30 6.97
CA PHE A 42 8.38 -4.12 6.29
C PHE A 42 6.92 -3.87 6.64
N PRO A 43 6.01 -4.86 6.51
CA PRO A 43 4.61 -4.58 6.83
C PRO A 43 4.40 -4.21 8.28
N GLU A 44 5.20 -4.72 9.19
CA GLU A 44 5.08 -4.34 10.58
C GLU A 44 5.47 -2.88 10.78
N ALA A 45 6.60 -2.48 10.19
CA ALA A 45 7.04 -1.10 10.28
C ALA A 45 6.05 -0.16 9.61
N LEU A 46 5.47 -0.59 8.49
CA LEU A 46 4.48 0.23 7.80
C LEU A 46 3.23 0.40 8.65
N GLY A 47 2.81 -0.65 9.36
CA GLY A 47 1.68 -0.56 10.25
C GLY A 47 1.88 0.49 11.33
N VAL A 48 3.08 0.53 11.93
CA VAL A 48 3.39 1.54 12.92
C VAL A 48 3.35 2.94 12.31
N CYS A 49 3.92 3.08 11.11
CA CYS A 49 3.92 4.35 10.41
C CYS A 49 2.50 4.84 10.15
N MET A 50 1.60 3.93 9.73
CA MET A 50 0.23 4.28 9.46
C MET A 50 -0.48 4.80 10.72
N GLU A 51 -0.22 4.18 11.86
CA GLU A 51 -0.80 4.66 13.10
C GLU A 51 -0.29 6.04 13.47
N MET A 52 1.00 6.27 13.27
CA MET A 52 1.57 7.57 13.56
C MET A 52 0.99 8.66 12.66
N VAL A 53 0.80 8.34 11.39
CA VAL A 53 0.22 9.30 10.45
C VAL A 53 -1.20 9.64 10.87
N LYS A 54 -1.99 8.64 11.23
CA LYS A 54 -3.37 8.87 11.64
C LYS A 54 -3.45 9.75 12.88
N SER A 55 -2.59 9.52 13.85
CA SER A 55 -2.70 10.27 15.09
C SER A 55 -2.10 11.66 14.96
N ARG A 56 -1.15 11.86 14.03
CA ARG A 56 -0.50 13.16 13.96
C ARG A 56 -1.28 14.18 13.17
N THR A 57 -1.79 13.81 12.01
CA THR A 57 -2.38 14.81 11.14
C THR A 57 -3.86 14.95 11.35
N GLY A 58 -4.52 13.87 11.69
CA GLY A 58 -5.96 13.90 11.86
C GLY A 58 -6.72 14.18 10.57
N SER A 59 -6.03 14.32 9.45
CA SER A 59 -6.71 14.65 8.21
C SER A 59 -6.10 13.94 7.02
N VAL A 60 -5.56 12.78 7.23
CA VAL A 60 -5.07 11.95 6.14
C VAL A 60 -6.27 11.44 5.35
N SER A 61 -6.21 11.52 4.04
CA SER A 61 -7.34 11.09 3.24
C SER A 61 -7.54 9.59 3.33
N ASP A 62 -8.81 9.17 3.21
CA ASP A 62 -9.12 7.76 3.24
C ASP A 62 -8.44 7.01 2.10
N MET A 63 -8.27 7.68 0.95
CA MET A 63 -7.60 7.08 -0.18
C MET A 63 -6.14 6.78 0.15
N THR A 64 -5.46 7.70 0.80
CA THR A 64 -4.07 7.50 1.19
C THR A 64 -3.96 6.28 2.11
N LEU A 65 -4.82 6.22 3.13
CA LEU A 65 -4.78 5.09 4.05
C LEU A 65 -5.12 3.79 3.36
N ALA A 66 -6.06 3.83 2.39
CA ALA A 66 -6.43 2.63 1.67
C ALA A 66 -5.25 2.07 0.88
N VAL A 67 -4.50 2.94 0.21
CA VAL A 67 -3.34 2.49 -0.57
C VAL A 67 -2.26 1.96 0.36
N LEU A 68 -2.02 2.63 1.48
CA LEU A 68 -1.03 2.14 2.45
C LEU A 68 -1.44 0.78 3.00
N HIS A 69 -2.72 0.61 3.28
CA HIS A 69 -3.23 -0.67 3.76
C HIS A 69 -3.02 -1.77 2.72
N ASP A 70 -3.25 -1.44 1.45
CA ASP A 70 -3.07 -2.41 0.37
C ASP A 70 -1.60 -2.81 0.25
N ILE A 71 -0.70 -1.83 0.37
CA ILE A 71 0.74 -2.14 0.33
C ILE A 71 1.11 -3.06 1.49
N ARG A 72 0.60 -2.75 2.67
CA ARG A 72 0.91 -3.57 3.84
C ARG A 72 0.38 -4.99 3.65
N SER A 73 -0.85 -5.13 3.17
CA SER A 73 -1.43 -6.45 2.97
C SER A 73 -0.66 -7.25 1.93
N ALA A 74 -0.24 -6.60 0.85
CA ALA A 74 0.48 -7.30 -0.22
C ALA A 74 1.88 -7.73 0.22
N THR A 75 2.45 -7.06 1.21
CA THR A 75 3.80 -7.39 1.69
C THR A 75 3.80 -8.23 2.96
N LEU A 76 2.62 -8.51 3.50
CA LEU A 76 2.48 -9.53 4.53
C LEU A 76 2.63 -10.88 3.90
N ASP A 77 3.19 -11.71 4.19
CA ASP A 77 3.35 -12.96 3.56
C ASP A 77 2.34 -14.00 3.73
#